data_01796a39d6747a30e23665e401d1331a
#
_entry.id   01796a39d6747a30e23665e401d1331a
#
_cell.length_a   1.000
_cell.length_b   1.000
_cell.length_c   1.000
_cell.angle_alpha   90.00
_cell.angle_beta   90.00
_cell.angle_gamma   90.00
#
_symmetry.space_group_name_H-M   'P 1'
#
loop_
_entity.id
_entity.type
_entity.pdbx_description
1 polymer ?
#
loop_
_entity_poly.entity_id
_entity_poly.type
_entity_poly.pdbx_seq_one_letter_code
_entity_poly.pdbx_strand_id
1 'polypeptide(L)'
;DRDVTGVQTCALPIYARDDARLVLSGGVRLKSDFGTFIAPNISPDPQHGIGAWPIEDFANAMLAGVSPDGSHYYPAFPYGSYVRMTDGDIADLFAFMKTLPESQVASLPHEVGFPFNIRRSLGGWKLLFFTDEPRVAPASDDPQISRGQYLVEGPGHCGECHTPRSVIGGLDRARWLAGAPNPDGKGTIPNLTPAGADIAAWSEADIAEYLKSGFTPDFDTVGGSMAEVVENTGLLSDEDRLAIARYLKAIPSVATPE
;
A
#
# COMPACT_ATOMS: atom_id res chain seq x y z
N ASP A 1 15.10 -5.44 -17.86
CA ASP A 1 13.64 -5.26 -18.02
C ASP A 1 12.95 -6.14 -16.99
N ARG A 2 12.59 -5.56 -15.85
CA ARG A 2 11.70 -6.22 -14.92
C ARG A 2 10.35 -5.55 -15.07
N ASP A 3 9.42 -6.25 -15.70
CA ASP A 3 8.00 -5.91 -15.66
C ASP A 3 7.52 -6.02 -14.23
N VAL A 4 7.45 -4.89 -13.53
CA VAL A 4 6.82 -4.80 -12.22
C VAL A 4 5.33 -4.72 -12.46
N THR A 5 4.64 -5.81 -12.20
CA THR A 5 3.19 -5.91 -12.34
C THR A 5 2.54 -5.80 -10.96
N GLY A 6 1.44 -5.07 -10.89
CA GLY A 6 0.55 -5.08 -9.73
C GLY A 6 0.52 -3.82 -8.87
N VAL A 7 -0.44 -3.77 -8.03
CA VAL A 7 -0.97 -2.68 -7.19
C VAL A 7 0.03 -2.09 -6.18
N GLN A 8 1.25 -2.59 -6.15
CA GLN A 8 2.17 -2.49 -5.02
C GLN A 8 2.99 -1.22 -4.92
N THR A 9 3.05 -0.41 -5.94
CA THR A 9 4.11 0.59 -6.05
C THR A 9 3.64 2.03 -5.92
N CYS A 10 2.43 2.28 -5.47
CA CYS A 10 1.97 3.66 -5.29
C CYS A 10 2.58 4.36 -4.08
N ALA A 11 3.13 3.62 -3.14
CA ALA A 11 3.76 4.17 -1.93
C ALA A 11 5.27 3.93 -1.85
N LEU A 12 5.82 3.13 -2.76
CA LEU A 12 7.25 2.86 -2.75
C LEU A 12 7.93 3.62 -3.88
N PRO A 13 9.03 4.33 -3.62
CA PRO A 13 9.80 4.98 -4.66
C PRO A 13 10.36 3.92 -5.59
N ILE A 14 10.09 4.08 -6.85
CA ILE A 14 10.33 3.12 -7.89
C ILE A 14 11.71 3.35 -8.49
N TYR A 15 12.45 2.42 -8.49
CA TYR A 15 13.83 2.08 -8.35
C TYR A 15 14.72 2.34 -9.57
N ALA A 16 15.73 3.16 -9.36
CA ALA A 16 17.06 2.75 -9.72
C ALA A 16 17.80 2.39 -8.42
N ARG A 17 18.55 1.32 -8.37
CA ARG A 17 19.40 0.99 -7.23
C ARG A 17 20.44 2.10 -7.12
N ASP A 18 20.58 2.69 -5.95
CA ASP A 18 21.45 3.80 -5.54
C ASP A 18 20.65 5.08 -5.18
N ASP A 19 21.27 6.23 -5.11
CA ASP A 19 20.67 7.54 -4.74
C ASP A 19 19.46 7.94 -5.59
N ALA A 20 19.24 7.32 -6.75
CA ALA A 20 18.08 7.51 -7.61
C ALA A 20 16.75 7.00 -7.00
N ARG A 21 16.77 6.19 -5.95
CA ARG A 21 15.57 5.78 -5.19
C ARG A 21 14.83 6.97 -4.59
N LEU A 22 15.55 8.03 -4.28
CA LEU A 22 14.99 9.24 -3.68
C LEU A 22 14.45 10.22 -4.73
N VAL A 23 14.68 9.97 -6.03
CA VAL A 23 14.14 10.81 -7.11
C VAL A 23 12.77 10.27 -7.52
N LEU A 24 11.71 10.87 -7.00
CA LEU A 24 10.34 10.43 -7.18
C LEU A 24 9.75 10.94 -8.51
N SER A 25 10.44 10.70 -9.62
CA SER A 25 10.10 11.24 -10.95
C SER A 25 8.85 10.62 -11.60
N GLY A 26 8.31 9.54 -11.04
CA GLY A 26 7.19 8.80 -11.62
C GLY A 26 7.58 7.96 -12.84
N GLY A 27 6.59 7.67 -13.70
CA GLY A 27 6.79 6.94 -14.96
C GLY A 27 6.59 5.43 -14.87
N VAL A 28 6.49 4.86 -13.66
CA VAL A 28 6.24 3.43 -13.51
C VAL A 28 4.85 3.04 -13.94
N ARG A 29 4.78 1.93 -14.62
CA ARG A 29 3.62 1.43 -15.31
C ARG A 29 3.03 0.26 -14.55
N LEU A 30 1.88 0.48 -13.92
CA LEU A 30 1.14 -0.51 -13.15
C LEU A 30 0.03 -1.11 -14.02
N LYS A 31 0.25 -2.29 -14.53
CA LYS A 31 -0.75 -3.02 -15.34
C LYS A 31 -1.85 -3.56 -14.42
N SER A 32 -3.10 -3.51 -14.91
CA SER A 32 -4.27 -4.05 -14.23
C SER A 32 -5.33 -4.46 -15.25
N ASP A 33 -6.40 -5.13 -14.81
CA ASP A 33 -7.56 -5.46 -15.63
C ASP A 33 -8.31 -4.22 -16.15
N PHE A 34 -8.08 -3.04 -15.57
CA PHE A 34 -8.71 -1.78 -15.93
C PHE A 34 -7.88 -0.96 -16.95
N GLY A 35 -6.65 -1.36 -17.20
CA GLY A 35 -5.67 -0.64 -18.01
C GLY A 35 -4.35 -0.44 -17.27
N THR A 36 -3.50 0.44 -17.80
CA THR A 36 -2.20 0.74 -17.19
C THR A 36 -2.27 2.08 -16.45
N PHE A 37 -2.04 2.04 -15.14
CA PHE A 37 -1.83 3.24 -14.34
C PHE A 37 -0.36 3.63 -14.41
N ILE A 38 -0.07 4.92 -14.53
CA ILE A 38 1.29 5.43 -14.59
C ILE A 38 1.52 6.29 -13.35
N ALA A 39 2.54 5.96 -12.57
CA ALA A 39 2.88 6.72 -11.36
C ALA A 39 3.23 8.16 -11.77
N PRO A 40 2.64 9.17 -11.12
CA PRO A 40 2.98 10.57 -11.39
C PRO A 40 4.33 10.95 -10.79
N ASN A 41 4.90 12.07 -11.25
CA ASN A 41 5.99 12.71 -10.57
C ASN A 41 5.49 13.30 -9.23
N ILE A 42 6.04 12.83 -8.12
CA ILE A 42 5.75 13.31 -6.77
C ILE A 42 7.00 13.88 -6.08
N SER A 43 8.03 14.22 -6.87
CA SER A 43 9.20 14.94 -6.37
C SER A 43 8.83 16.36 -5.92
N PRO A 44 9.70 17.06 -5.15
CA PRO A 44 9.44 18.43 -4.73
C PRO A 44 9.62 19.49 -5.83
N ASP A 45 9.67 19.08 -7.10
CA ASP A 45 9.66 20.03 -8.22
C ASP A 45 8.35 20.83 -8.24
N PRO A 46 8.40 22.19 -8.31
CA PRO A 46 7.21 23.01 -8.22
C PRO A 46 6.32 23.02 -9.46
N GLN A 47 6.82 22.58 -10.62
CA GLN A 47 6.11 22.59 -11.89
C GLN A 47 5.58 21.20 -12.29
N HIS A 48 6.35 20.16 -12.07
CA HIS A 48 6.07 18.81 -12.55
C HIS A 48 5.74 17.82 -11.42
N GLY A 49 6.07 18.16 -10.17
CA GLY A 49 5.84 17.37 -8.98
C GLY A 49 4.85 18.01 -8.00
N ILE A 50 5.08 17.76 -6.72
CA ILE A 50 4.24 18.27 -5.62
C ILE A 50 4.88 19.45 -4.88
N GLY A 51 5.95 20.03 -5.43
CA GLY A 51 6.74 21.09 -4.80
C GLY A 51 5.95 22.36 -4.47
N ALA A 52 5.00 22.74 -5.31
CA ALA A 52 4.15 23.91 -5.08
C ALA A 52 2.88 23.61 -4.25
N TRP A 53 2.62 22.35 -3.88
CA TRP A 53 1.42 22.01 -3.12
C TRP A 53 1.46 22.57 -1.70
N PRO A 54 0.36 23.14 -1.19
CA PRO A 54 0.17 23.32 0.24
C PRO A 54 -0.10 21.96 0.90
N ILE A 55 0.05 21.91 2.23
CA ILE A 55 -0.16 20.67 3.00
C ILE A 55 -1.58 20.13 2.86
N GLU A 56 -2.56 21.00 2.70
CA GLU A 56 -3.98 20.65 2.54
C GLU A 56 -4.22 19.84 1.27
N ASP A 57 -3.56 20.18 0.16
CA ASP A 57 -3.66 19.44 -1.10
C ASP A 57 -3.01 18.05 -0.98
N PHE A 58 -1.87 17.97 -0.30
CA PHE A 58 -1.23 16.69 -0.02
C PHE A 58 -2.09 15.81 0.90
N ALA A 59 -2.64 16.38 1.98
CA ALA A 59 -3.55 15.68 2.88
C ALA A 59 -4.81 15.20 2.15
N ASN A 60 -5.43 16.05 1.31
CA ASN A 60 -6.59 15.66 0.50
C ASN A 60 -6.26 14.52 -0.48
N ALA A 61 -5.07 14.53 -1.08
CA ALA A 61 -4.62 13.44 -1.93
C ALA A 61 -4.51 12.13 -1.15
N MET A 62 -3.84 12.15 -0.01
CA MET A 62 -3.58 10.98 0.83
C MET A 62 -4.84 10.45 1.52
N LEU A 63 -5.60 11.32 2.17
CA LEU A 63 -6.71 10.94 3.05
C LEU A 63 -8.05 10.81 2.32
N ALA A 64 -8.25 11.58 1.25
CA ALA A 64 -9.50 11.56 0.52
C ALA A 64 -9.37 11.08 -0.94
N GLY A 65 -8.15 10.90 -1.46
CA GLY A 65 -7.92 10.53 -2.85
C GLY A 65 -8.45 11.58 -3.83
N VAL A 66 -8.24 12.87 -3.53
CA VAL A 66 -8.67 14.01 -4.34
C VAL A 66 -7.47 14.86 -4.69
N SER A 67 -7.30 15.17 -5.97
CA SER A 67 -6.23 16.03 -6.47
C SER A 67 -6.55 17.51 -6.26
N PRO A 68 -5.56 18.43 -6.37
CA PRO A 68 -5.78 19.88 -6.20
C PRO A 68 -6.83 20.49 -7.15
N ASP A 69 -7.05 19.87 -8.33
CA ASP A 69 -8.09 20.29 -9.28
C ASP A 69 -9.48 19.69 -8.96
N GLY A 70 -9.63 18.98 -7.85
CA GLY A 70 -10.87 18.33 -7.42
C GLY A 70 -11.18 17.00 -8.10
N SER A 71 -10.30 16.48 -8.95
CA SER A 71 -10.47 15.19 -9.59
C SER A 71 -10.19 14.04 -8.61
N HIS A 72 -10.95 12.93 -8.72
CA HIS A 72 -10.67 11.74 -7.92
C HIS A 72 -9.45 10.99 -8.44
N TYR A 73 -8.58 10.53 -7.55
CA TYR A 73 -7.55 9.55 -7.89
C TYR A 73 -8.14 8.15 -8.09
N TYR A 74 -7.50 7.37 -8.94
CA TYR A 74 -7.79 5.94 -9.04
C TYR A 74 -7.33 5.20 -7.77
N PRO A 75 -8.04 4.13 -7.35
CA PRO A 75 -7.66 3.35 -6.17
C PRO A 75 -6.37 2.51 -6.35
N ALA A 76 -5.71 2.62 -7.50
CA ALA A 76 -4.32 2.21 -7.67
C ALA A 76 -3.36 3.04 -6.78
N PHE A 77 -3.74 4.26 -6.40
CA PHE A 77 -3.16 5.01 -5.30
C PHE A 77 -3.95 4.64 -4.03
N PRO A 78 -3.33 4.02 -3.00
CA PRO A 78 -4.03 3.37 -1.91
C PRO A 78 -4.55 4.34 -0.83
N TYR A 79 -5.20 5.43 -1.23
CA TYR A 79 -5.83 6.38 -0.30
C TYR A 79 -6.89 5.70 0.60
N GLY A 80 -7.46 4.58 0.16
CA GLY A 80 -8.36 3.76 0.96
C GLY A 80 -7.70 3.11 2.17
N SER A 81 -6.38 3.04 2.21
CA SER A 81 -5.57 2.67 3.37
C SER A 81 -5.05 3.91 4.09
N TYR A 82 -4.48 4.86 3.35
CA TYR A 82 -3.89 6.07 3.91
C TYR A 82 -4.86 6.97 4.69
N VAL A 83 -6.17 6.87 4.43
CA VAL A 83 -7.20 7.58 5.22
C VAL A 83 -7.11 7.30 6.74
N ARG A 84 -6.40 6.26 7.16
CA ARG A 84 -6.14 5.90 8.57
C ARG A 84 -4.87 6.48 9.13
N MET A 85 -4.06 7.14 8.32
CA MET A 85 -2.86 7.83 8.81
C MET A 85 -3.25 9.02 9.68
N THR A 86 -2.43 9.29 10.69
CA THR A 86 -2.61 10.47 11.53
C THR A 86 -2.22 11.74 10.77
N ASP A 87 -2.83 12.86 11.14
CA ASP A 87 -2.45 14.17 10.57
C ASP A 87 -0.97 14.49 10.80
N GLY A 88 -0.42 14.03 11.95
CA GLY A 88 1.00 14.18 12.26
C GLY A 88 1.88 13.43 11.28
N ASP A 89 1.58 12.14 11.02
CA ASP A 89 2.37 11.34 10.08
C ASP A 89 2.24 11.84 8.63
N ILE A 90 1.07 12.39 8.24
CA ILE A 90 0.89 13.03 6.93
C ILE A 90 1.77 14.29 6.83
N ALA A 91 1.81 15.12 7.88
CA ALA A 91 2.63 16.32 7.90
C ALA A 91 4.14 15.98 7.84
N ASP A 92 4.57 14.99 8.62
CA ASP A 92 5.96 14.53 8.67
C ASP A 92 6.39 13.92 7.33
N LEU A 93 5.52 13.10 6.72
CA LEU A 93 5.76 12.54 5.39
C LEU A 93 5.92 13.65 4.35
N PHE A 94 5.02 14.63 4.35
CA PHE A 94 5.10 15.75 3.41
C PHE A 94 6.37 16.58 3.62
N ALA A 95 6.71 16.89 4.87
CA ALA A 95 7.96 17.58 5.20
C ALA A 95 9.18 16.81 4.70
N PHE A 96 9.22 15.50 4.89
CA PHE A 96 10.28 14.64 4.37
C PHE A 96 10.34 14.68 2.84
N MET A 97 9.21 14.51 2.14
CA MET A 97 9.18 14.52 0.67
C MET A 97 9.67 15.84 0.09
N LYS A 98 9.47 16.97 0.79
CA LYS A 98 10.02 18.28 0.38
C LYS A 98 11.56 18.38 0.46
N THR A 99 12.22 17.47 1.16
CA THR A 99 13.70 17.42 1.24
C THR A 99 14.34 16.58 0.15
N LEU A 100 13.55 15.84 -0.63
CA LEU A 100 14.05 14.93 -1.64
C LEU A 100 14.51 15.66 -2.91
N PRO A 101 15.28 15.01 -3.78
CA PRO A 101 15.72 15.62 -5.05
C PRO A 101 14.54 15.96 -5.97
N GLU A 102 14.59 17.13 -6.60
CA GLU A 102 13.64 17.56 -7.61
C GLU A 102 13.82 16.79 -8.93
N SER A 103 12.71 16.57 -9.64
CA SER A 103 12.71 16.01 -10.98
C SER A 103 11.81 16.80 -11.91
N GLN A 104 12.33 17.25 -13.03
CA GLN A 104 11.59 18.00 -14.05
C GLN A 104 10.85 17.11 -15.06
N VAL A 105 10.74 15.81 -14.78
CA VAL A 105 9.99 14.87 -15.64
C VAL A 105 8.51 15.12 -15.51
N ALA A 106 7.84 15.41 -16.62
CA ALA A 106 6.38 15.61 -16.65
C ALA A 106 5.66 14.27 -16.41
N SER A 107 4.59 14.31 -15.61
CA SER A 107 3.71 13.15 -15.40
C SER A 107 3.01 12.74 -16.70
N LEU A 108 2.92 11.43 -16.91
CA LEU A 108 2.21 10.86 -18.06
C LEU A 108 0.75 10.54 -17.69
N PRO A 109 -0.19 10.65 -18.64
CA PRO A 109 -1.57 10.25 -18.42
C PRO A 109 -1.67 8.73 -18.28
N HIS A 110 -2.64 8.27 -17.47
CA HIS A 110 -2.95 6.85 -17.37
C HIS A 110 -3.52 6.31 -18.71
N GLU A 111 -3.23 5.05 -19.02
CA GLU A 111 -3.72 4.33 -20.19
C GLU A 111 -4.90 3.45 -19.79
N VAL A 112 -6.01 4.08 -19.42
CA VAL A 112 -7.23 3.44 -18.94
C VAL A 112 -8.32 3.64 -19.98
N GLY A 113 -8.92 2.53 -20.44
CA GLY A 113 -9.95 2.53 -21.47
C GLY A 113 -11.37 2.84 -20.93
N PHE A 114 -12.31 3.06 -21.87
CA PHE A 114 -13.73 3.17 -21.52
C PHE A 114 -14.24 1.81 -20.95
N PRO A 115 -15.11 1.85 -19.93
CA PRO A 115 -15.71 3.03 -19.26
C PRO A 115 -14.88 3.57 -18.09
N PHE A 116 -13.76 2.95 -17.74
CA PHE A 116 -12.98 3.25 -16.52
C PHE A 116 -12.22 4.59 -16.60
N ASN A 117 -12.06 5.16 -17.80
CA ASN A 117 -11.50 6.50 -18.00
C ASN A 117 -12.46 7.65 -17.60
N ILE A 118 -13.71 7.35 -17.25
CA ILE A 118 -14.65 8.34 -16.73
C ILE A 118 -14.36 8.60 -15.25
N ARG A 119 -13.44 9.52 -14.93
CA ARG A 119 -12.98 9.77 -13.54
C ARG A 119 -14.10 10.13 -12.56
N ARG A 120 -15.19 10.75 -13.02
CA ARG A 120 -16.35 11.05 -12.16
C ARG A 120 -17.02 9.79 -11.59
N SER A 121 -16.93 8.64 -12.27
CA SER A 121 -17.47 7.37 -11.77
C SER A 121 -16.77 6.90 -10.49
N LEU A 122 -15.54 7.36 -10.23
CA LEU A 122 -14.81 7.06 -9.01
C LEU A 122 -15.48 7.65 -7.76
N GLY A 123 -16.26 8.72 -7.88
CA GLY A 123 -17.11 9.20 -6.79
C GLY A 123 -18.13 8.14 -6.33
N GLY A 124 -18.78 7.46 -7.27
CA GLY A 124 -19.67 6.34 -7.00
C GLY A 124 -18.95 5.13 -6.42
N TRP A 125 -17.76 4.83 -6.94
CA TRP A 125 -16.90 3.76 -6.41
C TRP A 125 -16.53 4.03 -4.94
N LYS A 126 -16.17 5.28 -4.60
CA LYS A 126 -15.85 5.69 -3.23
C LYS A 126 -17.03 5.50 -2.29
N LEU A 127 -18.25 5.80 -2.71
CA LEU A 127 -19.45 5.55 -1.87
C LEU A 127 -19.63 4.08 -1.49
N LEU A 128 -19.12 3.14 -2.29
CA LEU A 128 -19.23 1.71 -2.04
C LEU A 128 -18.06 1.13 -1.23
N PHE A 129 -16.84 1.63 -1.46
CA PHE A 129 -15.62 0.97 -0.99
C PHE A 129 -14.74 1.84 -0.10
N PHE A 130 -14.89 3.16 -0.13
CA PHE A 130 -14.08 4.05 0.69
C PHE A 130 -14.68 4.23 2.08
N THR A 131 -13.86 4.11 3.10
CA THR A 131 -14.20 4.36 4.50
C THR A 131 -12.93 4.56 5.32
N ASP A 132 -13.02 5.40 6.34
CA ASP A 132 -12.03 5.62 7.39
C ASP A 132 -12.16 4.63 8.57
N GLU A 133 -13.24 3.87 8.62
CA GLU A 133 -13.46 2.85 9.64
C GLU A 133 -12.32 1.80 9.67
N PRO A 134 -11.91 1.31 10.84
CA PRO A 134 -10.99 0.19 10.94
C PRO A 134 -11.47 -1.02 10.13
N ARG A 135 -10.56 -1.76 9.55
CA ARG A 135 -10.90 -2.97 8.75
C ARG A 135 -11.43 -4.08 9.63
N VAL A 136 -10.84 -4.22 10.80
CA VAL A 136 -11.22 -5.21 11.81
C VAL A 136 -11.33 -4.48 13.15
N ALA A 137 -12.37 -4.79 13.93
CA ALA A 137 -12.42 -4.34 15.31
C ALA A 137 -11.23 -4.95 16.06
N PRO A 138 -10.45 -4.13 16.82
CA PRO A 138 -9.32 -4.67 17.56
C PRO A 138 -9.78 -5.72 18.55
N ALA A 139 -9.11 -6.86 18.56
CA ALA A 139 -9.44 -7.97 19.48
C ALA A 139 -9.09 -7.65 20.94
N SER A 140 -8.42 -6.53 21.20
CA SER A 140 -7.84 -6.19 22.50
C SER A 140 -7.53 -4.69 22.56
N ASP A 141 -7.59 -4.14 23.77
CA ASP A 141 -7.12 -2.77 24.10
C ASP A 141 -5.60 -2.69 24.26
N ASP A 142 -4.85 -3.71 23.82
CA ASP A 142 -3.39 -3.72 23.87
C ASP A 142 -2.82 -2.63 22.91
N PRO A 143 -2.06 -1.66 23.43
CA PRO A 143 -1.49 -0.60 22.62
C PRO A 143 -0.58 -1.10 21.48
N GLN A 144 0.07 -2.25 21.65
CA GLN A 144 0.91 -2.81 20.60
C GLN A 144 0.08 -3.43 19.47
N ILE A 145 -1.04 -4.07 19.78
CA ILE A 145 -1.98 -4.55 18.76
C ILE A 145 -2.57 -3.36 17.99
N SER A 146 -2.95 -2.29 18.71
CA SER A 146 -3.45 -1.05 18.08
C SER A 146 -2.38 -0.39 17.18
N ARG A 147 -1.12 -0.39 17.61
CA ARG A 147 0.00 0.10 16.78
C ARG A 147 0.20 -0.77 15.54
N GLY A 148 0.14 -2.09 15.69
CA GLY A 148 0.22 -3.02 14.56
C GLY A 148 -0.93 -2.84 13.57
N GLN A 149 -2.16 -2.65 14.08
CA GLN A 149 -3.34 -2.33 13.26
C GLN A 149 -3.10 -1.07 12.42
N TYR A 150 -2.66 0.00 13.06
CA TYR A 150 -2.33 1.26 12.39
C TYR A 150 -1.34 1.06 11.26
N LEU A 151 -0.23 0.35 11.53
CA LEU A 151 0.80 0.09 10.54
C LEU A 151 0.30 -0.75 9.37
N VAL A 152 -0.46 -1.80 9.63
CA VAL A 152 -0.95 -2.74 8.60
C VAL A 152 -2.08 -2.14 7.76
N GLU A 153 -3.04 -1.46 8.40
CA GLU A 153 -4.23 -0.93 7.71
C GLU A 153 -4.00 0.46 7.08
N GLY A 154 -3.06 1.23 7.61
CA GLY A 154 -2.70 2.58 7.19
C GLY A 154 -1.45 2.60 6.30
N PRO A 155 -0.30 3.08 6.81
CA PRO A 155 0.90 3.35 5.99
C PRO A 155 1.50 2.12 5.32
N GLY A 156 1.39 0.94 5.93
CA GLY A 156 1.89 -0.31 5.36
C GLY A 156 0.98 -0.92 4.30
N HIS A 157 -0.30 -0.54 4.26
CA HIS A 157 -1.34 -0.95 3.31
C HIS A 157 -1.31 -2.42 2.87
N CYS A 158 -0.95 -3.32 3.78
CA CYS A 158 -0.76 -4.76 3.51
C CYS A 158 -1.99 -5.42 2.85
N GLY A 159 -3.18 -4.94 3.21
CA GLY A 159 -4.45 -5.40 2.64
C GLY A 159 -4.62 -5.14 1.15
N GLU A 160 -3.87 -4.21 0.56
CA GLU A 160 -3.97 -3.93 -0.88
C GLU A 160 -3.55 -5.13 -1.74
N CYS A 161 -2.62 -5.94 -1.22
CA CYS A 161 -2.15 -7.16 -1.87
C CYS A 161 -2.76 -8.42 -1.23
N HIS A 162 -2.89 -8.44 0.10
CA HIS A 162 -3.29 -9.64 0.84
C HIS A 162 -4.81 -9.79 1.04
N THR A 163 -5.62 -8.94 0.40
CA THR A 163 -7.09 -9.03 0.45
C THR A 163 -7.65 -9.19 -0.96
N PRO A 164 -8.60 -10.12 -1.19
CA PRO A 164 -9.21 -10.28 -2.49
C PRO A 164 -9.99 -9.03 -2.91
N ARG A 165 -10.15 -8.84 -4.22
CA ARG A 165 -10.90 -7.73 -4.79
C ARG A 165 -12.14 -8.19 -5.51
N SER A 166 -13.14 -7.35 -5.53
CA SER A 166 -14.31 -7.51 -6.40
C SER A 166 -13.95 -7.23 -7.87
N VAL A 167 -14.83 -7.61 -8.78
CA VAL A 167 -14.69 -7.36 -10.23
C VAL A 167 -14.58 -5.88 -10.62
N ILE A 168 -14.92 -4.98 -9.72
CA ILE A 168 -14.78 -3.53 -9.90
C ILE A 168 -13.65 -2.95 -9.01
N GLY A 169 -12.73 -3.80 -8.56
CA GLY A 169 -11.48 -3.42 -7.90
C GLY A 169 -11.58 -3.05 -6.43
N GLY A 170 -12.77 -3.09 -5.80
CA GLY A 170 -12.91 -2.83 -4.37
C GLY A 170 -12.43 -4.00 -3.52
N LEU A 171 -11.79 -3.72 -2.38
CA LEU A 171 -11.37 -4.75 -1.44
C LEU A 171 -12.56 -5.46 -0.81
N ASP A 172 -12.48 -6.78 -0.70
CA ASP A 172 -13.46 -7.59 0.01
C ASP A 172 -13.18 -7.56 1.52
N ARG A 173 -13.89 -6.70 2.23
CA ARG A 173 -13.70 -6.50 3.67
C ARG A 173 -14.04 -7.73 4.50
N ALA A 174 -14.96 -8.58 4.03
CA ALA A 174 -15.31 -9.82 4.73
C ALA A 174 -14.15 -10.82 4.69
N ARG A 175 -13.23 -10.67 3.74
CA ARG A 175 -12.06 -11.51 3.57
C ARG A 175 -10.76 -10.71 3.74
N TRP A 176 -10.78 -9.77 4.69
CA TRP A 176 -9.62 -8.93 4.99
C TRP A 176 -8.40 -9.77 5.32
N LEU A 177 -7.29 -9.52 4.61
CA LEU A 177 -6.01 -10.24 4.72
C LEU A 177 -6.07 -11.76 4.48
N ALA A 178 -7.16 -12.29 3.90
CA ALA A 178 -7.33 -13.73 3.66
C ALA A 178 -6.50 -14.29 2.47
N GLY A 179 -5.63 -13.49 1.89
CA GLY A 179 -4.89 -13.83 0.69
C GLY A 179 -5.65 -13.45 -0.58
N ALA A 180 -4.95 -13.43 -1.71
CA ALA A 180 -5.53 -13.07 -3.00
C ALA A 180 -4.85 -13.82 -4.16
N PRO A 181 -5.46 -13.91 -5.35
CA PRO A 181 -4.75 -14.31 -6.56
C PRO A 181 -3.59 -13.36 -6.82
N ASN A 182 -2.44 -13.91 -7.23
CA ASN A 182 -1.31 -13.07 -7.61
C ASN A 182 -1.65 -12.33 -8.92
N PRO A 183 -1.56 -10.98 -8.96
CA PRO A 183 -1.83 -10.21 -10.17
C PRO A 183 -0.88 -10.54 -11.32
N ASP A 184 0.29 -11.10 -11.06
CA ASP A 184 1.23 -11.59 -12.07
C ASP A 184 0.78 -12.90 -12.74
N GLY A 185 -0.42 -13.41 -12.39
CA GLY A 185 -1.05 -14.57 -13.00
C GLY A 185 -0.47 -15.92 -12.56
N LYS A 186 0.43 -15.95 -11.59
CA LYS A 186 1.02 -17.20 -11.07
C LYS A 186 0.99 -17.22 -9.55
N GLY A 187 0.32 -18.28 -9.00
CA GLY A 187 0.26 -18.49 -7.56
C GLY A 187 -0.72 -17.56 -6.85
N THR A 188 -0.59 -17.54 -5.53
CA THR A 188 -1.45 -16.78 -4.62
C THR A 188 -0.59 -15.93 -3.69
N ILE A 189 -1.10 -14.75 -3.36
CA ILE A 189 -0.56 -13.92 -2.27
C ILE A 189 -1.04 -14.54 -0.95
N PRO A 190 -0.17 -14.76 0.04
CA PRO A 190 -0.50 -15.50 1.25
C PRO A 190 -1.63 -14.88 2.08
N ASN A 191 -2.36 -15.72 2.80
CA ASN A 191 -3.28 -15.34 3.85
C ASN A 191 -2.50 -14.92 5.10
N LEU A 192 -2.71 -13.69 5.57
CA LEU A 192 -2.05 -13.13 6.75
C LEU A 192 -2.91 -13.21 8.03
N THR A 193 -4.07 -13.87 7.98
CA THR A 193 -4.87 -14.14 9.17
C THR A 193 -4.36 -15.39 9.90
N PRO A 194 -4.76 -15.66 11.15
CA PRO A 194 -4.40 -16.89 11.84
C PRO A 194 -4.81 -18.19 11.13
N ALA A 195 -5.64 -18.14 10.09
CA ALA A 195 -5.93 -19.27 9.22
C ALA A 195 -4.90 -19.49 8.10
N GLY A 196 -4.02 -18.55 7.85
CA GLY A 196 -2.92 -18.70 6.91
C GLY A 196 -1.85 -19.64 7.44
N ALA A 197 -1.30 -20.51 6.59
CA ALA A 197 -0.37 -21.56 7.02
C ALA A 197 0.87 -21.00 7.74
N ASP A 198 1.48 -19.96 7.15
CA ASP A 198 2.67 -19.34 7.72
C ASP A 198 2.34 -18.62 9.05
N ILE A 199 1.30 -17.79 9.07
CA ILE A 199 0.87 -17.06 10.27
C ILE A 199 0.45 -18.05 11.37
N ALA A 200 -0.18 -19.18 11.04
CA ALA A 200 -0.52 -20.21 12.02
C ALA A 200 0.73 -20.85 12.65
N ALA A 201 1.73 -21.16 11.83
CA ALA A 201 2.93 -21.89 12.24
C ALA A 201 3.98 -21.00 12.93
N TRP A 202 4.16 -19.76 12.46
CA TRP A 202 5.23 -18.86 12.91
C TRP A 202 4.87 -18.18 14.24
N SER A 203 5.87 -17.97 15.08
CA SER A 203 5.75 -17.12 16.28
C SER A 203 5.70 -15.64 15.88
N GLU A 204 5.31 -14.77 16.82
CA GLU A 204 5.39 -13.31 16.62
C GLU A 204 6.82 -12.86 16.28
N ALA A 205 7.82 -13.49 16.89
CA ALA A 205 9.22 -13.21 16.64
C ALA A 205 9.64 -13.63 15.22
N ASP A 206 9.16 -14.78 14.73
CA ASP A 206 9.43 -15.24 13.35
C ASP A 206 8.84 -14.30 12.32
N ILE A 207 7.60 -13.82 12.53
CA ILE A 207 6.96 -12.84 11.65
C ILE A 207 7.74 -11.52 11.66
N ALA A 208 8.15 -11.05 12.85
CA ALA A 208 8.93 -9.81 12.97
C ALA A 208 10.31 -9.94 12.31
N GLU A 209 10.97 -11.10 12.42
CA GLU A 209 12.25 -11.37 11.75
C GLU A 209 12.08 -11.48 10.23
N TYR A 210 11.02 -12.13 9.75
CA TYR A 210 10.70 -12.17 8.33
C TYR A 210 10.51 -10.77 7.74
N LEU A 211 9.80 -9.88 8.44
CA LEU A 211 9.62 -8.48 8.03
C LEU A 211 10.92 -7.67 8.09
N LYS A 212 11.92 -8.14 8.80
CA LYS A 212 13.24 -7.51 8.92
C LYS A 212 14.22 -7.96 7.86
N SER A 213 14.33 -9.27 7.68
CA SER A 213 15.41 -9.91 6.92
C SER A 213 14.94 -10.58 5.63
N GLY A 214 13.64 -10.89 5.53
CA GLY A 214 13.07 -11.66 4.44
C GLY A 214 13.33 -13.17 4.53
N PHE A 215 13.94 -13.67 5.62
CA PHE A 215 14.13 -15.10 5.82
C PHE A 215 12.95 -15.72 6.56
N THR A 216 12.47 -16.86 6.05
CA THR A 216 11.50 -17.69 6.76
C THR A 216 12.21 -18.49 7.87
N PRO A 217 11.46 -19.05 8.85
CA PRO A 217 12.05 -19.95 9.87
C PRO A 217 12.76 -21.17 9.27
N ASP A 218 12.38 -21.60 8.08
CA ASP A 218 13.00 -22.72 7.36
C ASP A 218 14.19 -22.30 6.46
N PHE A 219 14.64 -21.03 6.61
CA PHE A 219 15.75 -20.43 5.83
C PHE A 219 15.47 -20.29 4.33
N ASP A 220 14.22 -20.29 3.93
CA ASP A 220 13.82 -19.82 2.60
C ASP A 220 13.79 -18.30 2.56
N THR A 221 13.76 -17.71 1.36
CA THR A 221 13.84 -16.26 1.18
C THR A 221 12.57 -15.69 0.57
N VAL A 222 12.25 -14.48 0.98
CA VAL A 222 11.19 -13.68 0.37
C VAL A 222 11.42 -13.52 -1.14
N GLY A 223 10.35 -13.64 -1.92
CA GLY A 223 10.39 -13.49 -3.38
C GLY A 223 9.39 -12.46 -3.90
N GLY A 224 9.53 -12.16 -5.20
CA GLY A 224 8.63 -11.23 -5.89
C GLY A 224 8.63 -9.83 -5.27
N SER A 225 7.48 -9.18 -5.36
CA SER A 225 7.28 -7.82 -4.88
C SER A 225 7.33 -7.69 -3.34
N MET A 226 7.14 -8.79 -2.60
CA MET A 226 7.29 -8.75 -1.14
C MET A 226 8.76 -8.48 -0.71
N ALA A 227 9.75 -8.77 -1.56
CA ALA A 227 11.15 -8.44 -1.28
C ALA A 227 11.36 -6.92 -1.09
N GLU A 228 10.69 -6.11 -1.90
CA GLU A 228 10.74 -4.65 -1.79
C GLU A 228 10.03 -4.15 -0.52
N VAL A 229 8.95 -4.81 -0.12
CA VAL A 229 8.28 -4.52 1.15
C VAL A 229 9.21 -4.79 2.33
N VAL A 230 9.90 -5.93 2.32
CA VAL A 230 10.86 -6.29 3.37
C VAL A 230 12.04 -5.32 3.45
N GLU A 231 12.57 -4.84 2.32
CA GLU A 231 13.61 -3.79 2.34
C GLU A 231 13.16 -2.56 3.14
N ASN A 232 11.88 -2.19 3.07
CA ASN A 232 11.33 -1.04 3.79
C ASN A 232 10.91 -1.37 5.23
N THR A 233 10.25 -2.51 5.44
CA THR A 233 9.87 -2.93 6.80
C THR A 233 11.10 -3.28 7.66
N GLY A 234 12.21 -3.66 7.01
CA GLY A 234 13.51 -3.82 7.67
C GLY A 234 14.02 -2.55 8.34
N LEU A 235 13.61 -1.37 7.86
CA LEU A 235 13.96 -0.06 8.45
C LEU A 235 13.07 0.35 9.64
N LEU A 236 11.95 -0.32 9.86
CA LEU A 236 11.12 -0.09 11.03
C LEU A 236 11.86 -0.49 12.32
N SER A 237 11.40 0.03 13.45
CA SER A 237 11.89 -0.45 14.75
C SER A 237 11.51 -1.92 14.99
N ASP A 238 12.28 -2.63 15.82
CA ASP A 238 11.92 -4.00 16.21
C ASP A 238 10.55 -4.04 16.91
N GLU A 239 10.19 -2.97 17.64
CA GLU A 239 8.89 -2.82 18.31
C GLU A 239 7.74 -2.72 17.31
N ASP A 240 7.90 -1.94 16.25
CA ASP A 240 6.87 -1.79 15.20
C ASP A 240 6.66 -3.09 14.42
N ARG A 241 7.73 -3.82 14.09
CA ARG A 241 7.61 -5.14 13.45
C ARG A 241 6.91 -6.15 14.34
N LEU A 242 7.23 -6.14 15.65
CA LEU A 242 6.55 -6.99 16.62
C LEU A 242 5.08 -6.60 16.79
N ALA A 243 4.76 -5.31 16.76
CA ALA A 243 3.38 -4.81 16.78
C ALA A 243 2.59 -5.32 15.58
N ILE A 244 3.17 -5.27 14.37
CA ILE A 244 2.57 -5.86 13.15
C ILE A 244 2.30 -7.36 13.38
N ALA A 245 3.27 -8.11 13.85
CA ALA A 245 3.12 -9.54 14.09
C ALA A 245 1.99 -9.86 15.10
N ARG A 246 1.91 -9.11 16.19
CA ARG A 246 0.83 -9.23 17.18
C ARG A 246 -0.53 -8.96 16.62
N TYR A 247 -0.67 -7.90 15.81
CA TYR A 247 -1.92 -7.60 15.14
C TYR A 247 -2.34 -8.76 14.22
N LEU A 248 -1.45 -9.27 13.38
CA LEU A 248 -1.74 -10.40 12.47
C LEU A 248 -2.16 -11.67 13.21
N LYS A 249 -1.62 -11.91 14.41
CA LYS A 249 -2.02 -13.03 15.27
C LYS A 249 -3.36 -12.79 15.99
N ALA A 250 -3.76 -11.54 16.20
CA ALA A 250 -4.95 -11.17 16.99
C ALA A 250 -6.22 -11.01 16.15
N ILE A 251 -6.11 -10.80 14.83
CA ILE A 251 -7.28 -10.62 13.97
C ILE A 251 -8.07 -11.93 13.79
N PRO A 252 -9.36 -11.85 13.43
CA PRO A 252 -10.17 -13.03 13.16
C PRO A 252 -9.57 -13.93 12.07
N SER A 253 -9.62 -15.23 12.27
CA SER A 253 -9.25 -16.21 11.27
C SER A 253 -10.24 -16.20 10.11
N VAL A 254 -9.74 -16.04 8.89
CA VAL A 254 -10.56 -16.06 7.66
C VAL A 254 -9.96 -17.07 6.69
N ALA A 255 -10.78 -17.98 6.18
CA ALA A 255 -10.32 -18.99 5.23
C ALA A 255 -9.79 -18.34 3.94
N THR A 256 -8.72 -18.92 3.40
CA THR A 256 -8.19 -18.51 2.09
C THR A 256 -9.26 -18.77 1.02
N PRO A 257 -9.51 -17.80 0.11
CA PRO A 257 -10.41 -18.00 -1.02
C PRO A 257 -9.93 -19.16 -1.91
N GLU A 258 -10.87 -19.96 -2.41
CA GLU A 258 -10.61 -21.01 -3.42
C GLU A 258 -10.28 -20.41 -4.79
#